data_cf8f8d444c69a0bda73472924d121295
#
_entry.id   cf8f8d444c69a0bda73472924d121295
#
_cell.length_a   1.000
_cell.length_b   1.000
_cell.length_c   1.000
_cell.angle_alpha   90.00
_cell.angle_beta   90.00
_cell.angle_gamma   90.00
#
_symmetry.space_group_name_H-M   'P 1'
#
loop_
_entity.id
_entity.type
_entity.pdbx_description
1 polymer ?
#
loop_
_entity_poly.entity_id
_entity_poly.type
_entity_poly.pdbx_seq_one_letter_code
_entity_poly.pdbx_strand_id
1 'polypeptide(L)'
;LCTIVAFNKEVNEQLAKQVAMQIAAMNPLAIDEDGVSEEVKQKEIDVAIEKTKAEQVQKAVEAALKKANINPAHVDSEDHMESNMAKGWITAEDVAKAKEIIATVSAEKAANLPEQMIQNIAKGRLGKFLKEVCLLNQEDIMDAKKTVREVLKEADPELKIVDFKRFTLRAE
;
A
#
# COMPACT_ATOMS: atom_id res chain seq x y z
N LEU A 1 19.42 -8.12 16.56
CA LEU A 1 18.63 -6.91 16.42
C LEU A 1 18.89 -5.98 17.60
N CYS A 2 19.30 -4.76 17.32
CA CYS A 2 19.56 -3.73 18.32
C CYS A 2 18.83 -2.44 17.91
N THR A 3 18.25 -1.75 18.87
CA THR A 3 17.55 -0.48 18.64
C THR A 3 18.03 0.55 19.64
N ILE A 4 18.36 1.73 19.15
CA ILE A 4 18.75 2.90 19.94
C ILE A 4 17.78 4.02 19.65
N VAL A 5 17.29 4.67 20.69
CA VAL A 5 16.39 5.82 20.59
C VAL A 5 16.89 6.96 21.44
N ALA A 6 16.90 8.18 20.90
CA ALA A 6 17.30 9.40 21.59
C ALA A 6 16.08 10.31 21.82
N PHE A 7 15.97 10.82 23.04
CA PHE A 7 14.91 11.74 23.45
C PHE A 7 15.50 13.13 23.74
N ASN A 8 14.64 14.14 23.69
CA ASN A 8 15.04 15.52 23.99
C ASN A 8 15.22 15.81 25.50
N LYS A 9 14.76 14.90 26.35
CA LYS A 9 14.91 14.98 27.80
C LYS A 9 14.88 13.60 28.44
N GLU A 10 15.18 13.53 29.72
CA GLU A 10 15.14 12.29 30.48
C GLU A 10 13.75 11.68 30.49
N VAL A 11 13.68 10.36 30.29
CA VAL A 11 12.44 9.59 30.22
C VAL A 11 12.47 8.43 31.20
N ASN A 12 11.29 7.95 31.55
CA ASN A 12 11.12 6.71 32.30
C ASN A 12 11.71 5.53 31.51
N GLU A 13 12.48 4.68 32.16
CA GLU A 13 13.15 3.51 31.56
C GLU A 13 12.13 2.58 30.86
N GLN A 14 10.98 2.37 31.47
CA GLN A 14 9.94 1.51 30.91
C GLN A 14 9.37 2.10 29.62
N LEU A 15 9.14 3.40 29.55
CA LEU A 15 8.69 4.10 28.34
C LEU A 15 9.76 4.05 27.24
N ALA A 16 11.00 4.33 27.58
CA ALA A 16 12.13 4.23 26.63
C ALA A 16 12.24 2.82 26.03
N LYS A 17 12.12 1.80 26.85
CA LYS A 17 12.12 0.41 26.42
C LYS A 17 10.95 0.06 25.52
N GLN A 18 9.75 0.56 25.84
CA GLN A 18 8.56 0.38 25.03
C GLN A 18 8.73 0.99 23.64
N VAL A 19 9.25 2.21 23.54
CA VAL A 19 9.53 2.87 22.26
C VAL A 19 10.60 2.12 21.47
N ALA A 20 11.66 1.66 22.11
CA ALA A 20 12.70 0.86 21.46
C ALA A 20 12.15 -0.47 20.90
N MET A 21 11.24 -1.13 21.62
CA MET A 21 10.56 -2.32 21.15
C MET A 21 9.62 -2.04 19.97
N GLN A 22 8.94 -0.90 19.98
CA GLN A 22 8.13 -0.42 18.86
C GLN A 22 8.97 -0.29 17.58
N ILE A 23 10.12 0.35 17.66
CA ILE A 23 11.05 0.52 16.54
C ILE A 23 11.55 -0.85 16.04
N ALA A 24 11.91 -1.73 16.96
CA ALA A 24 12.38 -3.07 16.62
C ALA A 24 11.32 -3.91 15.89
N ALA A 25 10.07 -3.84 16.33
CA ALA A 25 8.96 -4.62 15.81
C ALA A 25 8.42 -4.07 14.49
N MET A 26 8.24 -2.76 14.38
CA MET A 26 7.54 -2.11 13.27
C MET A 26 8.46 -1.52 12.21
N ASN A 27 9.74 -1.43 12.46
CA ASN A 27 10.75 -0.91 11.53
C ASN A 27 10.34 0.41 10.84
N PRO A 28 10.07 1.50 11.58
CA PRO A 28 9.69 2.76 10.98
C PRO A 28 10.85 3.36 10.16
N LEU A 29 10.52 4.11 9.12
CA LEU A 29 11.52 4.79 8.27
C LEU A 29 11.85 6.18 8.80
N ALA A 30 10.92 6.83 9.48
CA ALA A 30 11.05 8.19 9.99
C ALA A 30 10.38 8.35 11.36
N ILE A 31 10.70 9.40 12.07
CA ILE A 31 10.08 9.75 13.35
C ILE A 31 8.65 10.23 13.10
N ASP A 32 8.49 11.17 12.17
CA ASP A 32 7.24 11.79 11.77
C ASP A 32 7.16 12.03 10.25
N GLU A 33 6.13 12.71 9.82
CA GLU A 33 5.88 13.02 8.41
C GLU A 33 6.97 13.89 7.78
N ASP A 34 7.59 14.77 8.54
CA ASP A 34 8.67 15.66 8.08
C ASP A 34 9.94 14.89 7.73
N GLY A 35 10.14 13.73 8.35
CA GLY A 35 11.26 12.83 8.07
C GLY A 35 11.11 11.99 6.78
N VAL A 36 9.94 12.02 6.15
CA VAL A 36 9.69 11.32 4.87
C VAL A 36 9.80 12.33 3.73
N SER A 37 10.67 12.07 2.75
CA SER A 37 10.85 12.96 1.60
C SER A 37 9.59 13.03 0.73
N GLU A 38 9.34 14.17 0.10
CA GLU A 38 8.22 14.34 -0.85
C GLU A 38 8.34 13.39 -2.05
N GLU A 39 9.55 13.06 -2.47
CA GLU A 39 9.80 12.10 -3.53
C GLU A 39 9.30 10.69 -3.16
N VAL A 40 9.56 10.24 -1.93
CA VAL A 40 9.07 8.94 -1.43
C VAL A 40 7.56 8.94 -1.32
N LYS A 41 6.95 10.01 -0.80
CA LYS A 41 5.50 10.18 -0.73
C LYS A 41 4.85 10.11 -2.11
N GLN A 42 5.42 10.82 -3.09
CA GLN A 42 4.91 10.83 -4.45
C GLN A 42 5.02 9.46 -5.12
N LYS A 43 6.11 8.75 -4.95
CA LYS A 43 6.26 7.37 -5.45
C LYS A 43 5.16 6.44 -4.92
N GLU A 44 4.85 6.51 -3.63
CA GLU A 44 3.79 5.70 -3.03
C GLU A 44 2.40 6.04 -3.58
N ILE A 45 2.15 7.32 -3.81
CA ILE A 45 0.92 7.80 -4.44
C ILE A 45 0.82 7.27 -5.88
N ASP A 46 1.86 7.39 -6.66
CA ASP A 46 1.90 6.97 -8.07
C ASP A 46 1.68 5.45 -8.21
N VAL A 47 2.34 4.65 -7.38
CA VAL A 47 2.15 3.20 -7.33
C VAL A 47 0.70 2.83 -6.97
N ALA A 48 0.11 3.53 -6.00
CA ALA A 48 -1.27 3.29 -5.60
C ALA A 48 -2.27 3.66 -6.71
N ILE A 49 -2.03 4.75 -7.42
CA ILE A 49 -2.84 5.17 -8.57
C ILE A 49 -2.75 4.13 -9.69
N GLU A 50 -1.55 3.72 -10.07
CA GLU A 50 -1.36 2.69 -11.11
C GLU A 50 -2.02 1.36 -10.74
N LYS A 51 -1.85 0.91 -9.50
CA LYS A 51 -2.51 -0.31 -9.01
C LYS A 51 -4.03 -0.21 -9.09
N THR A 52 -4.59 0.92 -8.66
CA THR A 52 -6.05 1.12 -8.70
C THR A 52 -6.55 1.23 -10.14
N LYS A 53 -5.82 1.89 -11.04
CA LYS A 53 -6.14 1.89 -12.48
C LYS A 53 -6.20 0.47 -13.02
N ALA A 54 -5.21 -0.35 -12.74
CA ALA A 54 -5.17 -1.75 -13.18
C ALA A 54 -6.36 -2.55 -12.64
N GLU A 55 -6.70 -2.40 -11.36
CA GLU A 55 -7.86 -3.06 -10.74
C GLU A 55 -9.19 -2.62 -11.35
N GLN A 56 -9.36 -1.33 -11.63
CA GLN A 56 -10.56 -0.80 -12.28
C GLN A 56 -10.69 -1.28 -13.72
N VAL A 57 -9.59 -1.29 -14.46
CA VAL A 57 -9.53 -1.84 -15.82
C VAL A 57 -9.89 -3.32 -15.81
N GLN A 58 -9.31 -4.10 -14.92
CA GLN A 58 -9.60 -5.53 -14.80
C GLN A 58 -11.08 -5.80 -14.51
N LYS A 59 -11.65 -5.10 -13.53
CA LYS A 59 -13.08 -5.23 -13.20
C LYS A 59 -13.99 -4.88 -14.38
N ALA A 60 -13.66 -3.83 -15.12
CA ALA A 60 -14.44 -3.43 -16.30
C ALA A 60 -14.33 -4.46 -17.44
N VAL A 61 -13.14 -5.00 -17.67
CA VAL A 61 -12.90 -6.07 -18.64
C VAL A 61 -13.67 -7.34 -18.27
N GLU A 62 -13.61 -7.77 -17.02
CA GLU A 62 -14.34 -8.94 -16.53
C GLU A 62 -15.87 -8.76 -16.70
N ALA A 63 -16.39 -7.60 -16.39
CA ALA A 63 -17.81 -7.29 -16.57
C ALA A 63 -18.22 -7.31 -18.05
N ALA A 64 -17.39 -6.77 -18.94
CA ALA A 64 -17.63 -6.76 -20.38
C ALA A 64 -17.58 -8.18 -20.97
N LEU A 65 -16.63 -9.00 -20.54
CA LEU A 65 -16.53 -10.41 -20.94
C LEU A 65 -17.75 -11.23 -20.49
N LYS A 66 -18.21 -11.03 -19.26
CA LYS A 66 -19.44 -11.66 -18.75
C LYS A 66 -20.67 -11.28 -19.55
N LYS A 67 -20.79 -10.02 -19.97
CA LYS A 67 -21.87 -9.55 -20.86
C LYS A 67 -21.83 -10.21 -22.23
N ALA A 68 -20.66 -10.55 -22.72
CA ALA A 68 -20.45 -11.27 -23.98
C ALA A 68 -20.57 -12.80 -23.84
N ASN A 69 -20.98 -13.30 -22.66
CA ASN A 69 -21.04 -14.73 -22.33
C ASN A 69 -19.67 -15.45 -22.38
N ILE A 70 -18.59 -14.72 -22.15
CA ILE A 70 -17.24 -15.27 -22.07
C ILE A 70 -16.82 -15.31 -20.59
N ASN A 71 -16.33 -16.47 -20.11
CA ASN A 71 -15.81 -16.58 -18.76
C ASN A 71 -14.45 -15.89 -18.68
N PRO A 72 -14.27 -14.83 -17.85
CA PRO A 72 -13.01 -14.11 -17.73
C PRO A 72 -11.82 -15.00 -17.35
N ALA A 73 -12.03 -16.03 -16.54
CA ALA A 73 -10.98 -16.97 -16.14
C ALA A 73 -10.44 -17.82 -17.31
N HIS A 74 -11.18 -17.97 -18.39
CA HIS A 74 -10.75 -18.72 -19.57
C HIS A 74 -9.87 -17.90 -20.53
N VAL A 75 -9.87 -16.58 -20.38
CA VAL A 75 -9.22 -15.62 -21.29
C VAL A 75 -8.35 -14.59 -20.56
N ASP A 76 -7.95 -14.90 -19.34
CA ASP A 76 -7.14 -14.01 -18.49
C ASP A 76 -5.67 -13.90 -18.90
N SER A 77 -5.18 -14.86 -19.71
CA SER A 77 -3.85 -14.85 -20.30
C SER A 77 -3.86 -15.57 -21.66
N GLU A 78 -2.84 -15.33 -22.48
CA GLU A 78 -2.69 -16.02 -23.78
C GLU A 78 -2.54 -17.52 -23.60
N ASP A 79 -1.76 -17.96 -22.62
CA ASP A 79 -1.58 -19.38 -22.29
C ASP A 79 -2.89 -20.06 -21.90
N HIS A 80 -3.75 -19.38 -21.13
CA HIS A 80 -5.07 -19.89 -20.79
C HIS A 80 -6.03 -19.91 -21.98
N MET A 81 -5.95 -18.92 -22.87
CA MET A 81 -6.73 -18.91 -24.12
C MET A 81 -6.40 -20.10 -24.97
N GLU A 82 -5.10 -20.35 -25.22
CA GLU A 82 -4.66 -21.50 -26.02
C GLU A 82 -5.01 -22.85 -25.39
N SER A 83 -4.76 -23.00 -24.10
CA SER A 83 -5.07 -24.20 -23.33
C SER A 83 -6.57 -24.51 -23.34
N ASN A 84 -7.40 -23.50 -23.16
CA ASN A 84 -8.86 -23.65 -23.10
C ASN A 84 -9.47 -23.87 -24.49
N MET A 85 -8.87 -23.33 -25.55
CA MET A 85 -9.23 -23.69 -26.93
C MET A 85 -8.93 -25.17 -27.21
N ALA A 86 -7.74 -25.64 -26.82
CA ALA A 86 -7.35 -27.03 -26.99
C ALA A 86 -8.28 -28.01 -26.25
N LYS A 87 -8.83 -27.60 -25.10
CA LYS A 87 -9.83 -28.35 -24.33
C LYS A 87 -11.25 -28.25 -24.88
N GLY A 88 -11.48 -27.39 -25.88
CA GLY A 88 -12.79 -27.15 -26.43
C GLY A 88 -13.73 -26.34 -25.55
N TRP A 89 -13.23 -25.64 -24.52
CA TRP A 89 -14.04 -24.82 -23.62
C TRP A 89 -14.37 -23.46 -24.22
N ILE A 90 -13.53 -22.94 -25.11
CA ILE A 90 -13.75 -21.69 -25.86
C ILE A 90 -13.39 -21.90 -27.34
N THR A 91 -13.98 -21.07 -28.19
CA THR A 91 -13.74 -21.10 -29.64
C THR A 91 -12.71 -20.03 -30.04
N ALA A 92 -12.16 -20.13 -31.26
CA ALA A 92 -11.30 -19.09 -31.82
C ALA A 92 -12.04 -17.75 -31.96
N GLU A 93 -13.36 -17.76 -32.21
CA GLU A 93 -14.19 -16.57 -32.25
C GLU A 93 -14.32 -15.92 -30.88
N ASP A 94 -14.50 -16.72 -29.83
CA ASP A 94 -14.52 -16.24 -28.44
C ASP A 94 -13.20 -15.57 -28.03
N VAL A 95 -12.06 -16.14 -28.44
CA VAL A 95 -10.73 -15.56 -28.22
C VAL A 95 -10.58 -14.23 -28.95
N ALA A 96 -11.00 -14.13 -30.19
CA ALA A 96 -10.95 -12.88 -30.96
C ALA A 96 -11.80 -11.78 -30.32
N LYS A 97 -13.03 -12.10 -29.91
CA LYS A 97 -13.92 -11.19 -29.17
C LYS A 97 -13.33 -10.77 -27.84
N ALA A 98 -12.77 -11.70 -27.08
CA ALA A 98 -12.14 -11.43 -25.79
C ALA A 98 -10.97 -10.46 -25.93
N LYS A 99 -10.08 -10.67 -26.90
CA LYS A 99 -8.95 -9.78 -27.19
C LYS A 99 -9.40 -8.38 -27.57
N GLU A 100 -10.43 -8.25 -28.39
CA GLU A 100 -11.02 -6.95 -28.77
C GLU A 100 -11.63 -6.24 -27.56
N ILE A 101 -12.42 -6.93 -26.75
CA ILE A 101 -13.03 -6.39 -25.52
C ILE A 101 -11.94 -5.93 -24.54
N ILE A 102 -10.94 -6.76 -24.28
CA ILE A 102 -9.82 -6.41 -23.40
C ILE A 102 -9.11 -5.15 -23.87
N ALA A 103 -8.76 -5.06 -25.15
CA ALA A 103 -8.09 -3.90 -25.71
C ALA A 103 -8.93 -2.62 -25.63
N THR A 104 -10.20 -2.67 -26.02
CA THR A 104 -11.11 -1.53 -26.05
C THR A 104 -11.44 -1.02 -24.66
N VAL A 105 -11.87 -1.91 -23.76
CA VAL A 105 -12.26 -1.55 -22.39
C VAL A 105 -11.07 -1.08 -21.57
N SER A 106 -9.90 -1.71 -21.74
CA SER A 106 -8.67 -1.27 -21.08
C SER A 106 -8.29 0.14 -21.47
N ALA A 107 -8.32 0.48 -22.75
CA ALA A 107 -8.02 1.81 -23.25
C ALA A 107 -9.02 2.86 -22.74
N GLU A 108 -10.30 2.58 -22.79
CA GLU A 108 -11.35 3.49 -22.30
C GLU A 108 -11.23 3.77 -20.81
N LYS A 109 -11.05 2.74 -19.99
CA LYS A 109 -10.94 2.89 -18.53
C LYS A 109 -9.65 3.55 -18.10
N ALA A 110 -8.54 3.25 -18.73
CA ALA A 110 -7.26 3.90 -18.44
C ALA A 110 -7.30 5.41 -18.76
N ALA A 111 -8.03 5.82 -19.82
CA ALA A 111 -8.17 7.21 -20.23
C ALA A 111 -9.19 8.01 -19.39
N ASN A 112 -10.22 7.35 -18.82
CA ASN A 112 -11.42 8.00 -18.27
C ASN A 112 -11.59 7.83 -16.75
N LEU A 113 -10.49 7.68 -15.98
CA LEU A 113 -10.58 7.66 -14.53
C LEU A 113 -10.93 9.05 -13.99
N PRO A 114 -11.97 9.20 -13.15
CA PRO A 114 -12.32 10.48 -12.54
C PRO A 114 -11.17 11.05 -11.71
N GLU A 115 -10.86 12.33 -11.88
CA GLU A 115 -9.81 13.02 -11.11
C GLU A 115 -10.09 12.96 -9.59
N GLN A 116 -11.35 13.11 -9.21
CA GLN A 116 -11.78 12.97 -7.81
C GLN A 116 -11.38 11.62 -7.21
N MET A 117 -11.53 10.54 -7.97
CA MET A 117 -11.13 9.19 -7.55
C MET A 117 -9.62 9.10 -7.36
N ILE A 118 -8.84 9.66 -8.27
CA ILE A 118 -7.37 9.71 -8.18
C ILE A 118 -6.93 10.46 -6.94
N GLN A 119 -7.53 11.61 -6.66
CA GLN A 119 -7.23 12.40 -5.46
C GLN A 119 -7.59 11.67 -4.17
N ASN A 120 -8.72 10.97 -4.12
CA ASN A 120 -9.12 10.16 -2.98
C ASN A 120 -8.16 8.99 -2.72
N ILE A 121 -7.70 8.33 -3.78
CA ILE A 121 -6.69 7.27 -3.71
C ILE A 121 -5.38 7.82 -3.17
N ALA A 122 -4.92 8.96 -3.69
CA ALA A 122 -3.69 9.62 -3.26
C ALA A 122 -3.72 9.95 -1.77
N LYS A 123 -4.80 10.58 -1.31
CA LYS A 123 -4.98 10.92 0.11
C LYS A 123 -5.05 9.69 1.00
N GLY A 124 -5.83 8.68 0.61
CA GLY A 124 -5.98 7.44 1.37
C GLY A 124 -4.68 6.66 1.48
N ARG A 125 -3.95 6.52 0.39
CA ARG A 125 -2.67 5.82 0.38
C ARG A 125 -1.59 6.56 1.15
N LEU A 126 -1.49 7.87 0.97
CA LEU A 126 -0.53 8.69 1.71
C LEU A 126 -0.78 8.61 3.22
N GLY A 127 -2.02 8.75 3.66
CA GLY A 127 -2.38 8.62 5.08
C GLY A 127 -2.03 7.25 5.66
N LYS A 128 -2.32 6.18 4.94
CA LYS A 128 -1.98 4.82 5.32
C LYS A 128 -0.46 4.59 5.36
N PHE A 129 0.25 5.05 4.32
CA PHE A 129 1.69 4.96 4.24
C PHE A 129 2.38 5.66 5.41
N LEU A 130 1.97 6.89 5.73
CA LEU A 130 2.51 7.64 6.87
C LEU A 130 2.23 6.98 8.22
N LYS A 131 1.09 6.32 8.38
CA LYS A 131 0.81 5.50 9.56
C LYS A 131 1.72 4.28 9.69
N GLU A 132 2.17 3.72 8.59
CA GLU A 132 3.03 2.53 8.56
C GLU A 132 4.50 2.88 8.79
N VAL A 133 4.98 4.00 8.26
CA VAL A 133 6.42 4.34 8.20
C VAL A 133 6.87 5.38 9.21
N CYS A 134 5.97 6.22 9.72
CA CYS A 134 6.28 7.22 10.73
C CYS A 134 6.06 6.66 12.14
N LEU A 135 7.12 6.61 12.94
CA LEU A 135 7.08 6.05 14.29
C LEU A 135 5.96 6.64 15.14
N LEU A 136 5.81 7.96 15.12
CA LEU A 136 4.78 8.67 15.92
C LEU A 136 3.35 8.40 15.46
N ASN A 137 3.15 8.00 14.22
CA ASN A 137 1.84 7.72 13.65
C ASN A 137 1.45 6.23 13.74
N GLN A 138 2.39 5.36 14.08
CA GLN A 138 2.12 3.93 14.26
C GLN A 138 1.26 3.68 15.50
N GLU A 139 0.44 2.64 15.44
CA GLU A 139 -0.26 2.13 16.62
C GLU A 139 0.75 1.56 17.61
N ASP A 140 0.59 1.87 18.90
CA ASP A 140 1.46 1.35 19.95
C ASP A 140 1.32 -0.18 20.04
N ILE A 141 2.44 -0.90 20.08
CA ILE A 141 2.44 -2.37 20.16
C ILE A 141 1.86 -2.91 21.48
N MET A 142 1.85 -2.09 22.54
CA MET A 142 1.30 -2.45 23.84
C MET A 142 -0.17 -2.04 24.00
N ASP A 143 -0.60 -1.00 23.28
CA ASP A 143 -1.99 -0.51 23.27
C ASP A 143 -2.37 0.00 21.87
N ALA A 144 -2.95 -0.87 21.08
CA ALA A 144 -3.37 -0.58 19.70
C ALA A 144 -4.46 0.51 19.56
N LYS A 145 -5.03 0.96 20.68
CA LYS A 145 -6.01 2.06 20.69
C LYS A 145 -5.35 3.44 20.66
N LYS A 146 -4.05 3.49 20.87
CA LYS A 146 -3.25 4.73 20.92
C LYS A 146 -2.12 4.67 19.91
N THR A 147 -1.76 5.84 19.37
CA THR A 147 -0.55 5.97 18.59
C THR A 147 0.65 6.21 19.51
N VAL A 148 1.87 5.97 19.01
CA VAL A 148 3.09 6.27 19.77
C VAL A 148 3.14 7.74 20.19
N ARG A 149 2.67 8.64 19.33
CA ARG A 149 2.52 10.09 19.65
C ARG A 149 1.67 10.34 20.88
N GLU A 150 0.52 9.68 20.98
CA GLU A 150 -0.39 9.80 22.12
C GLU A 150 0.23 9.26 23.40
N VAL A 151 0.90 8.11 23.33
CA VAL A 151 1.61 7.51 24.46
C VAL A 151 2.69 8.46 25.01
N LEU A 152 3.47 9.08 24.13
CA LEU A 152 4.48 10.06 24.54
C LEU A 152 3.88 11.31 25.20
N LYS A 153 2.79 11.84 24.62
CA LYS A 153 2.08 13.00 25.17
C LYS A 153 1.46 12.75 26.53
N GLU A 154 0.93 11.56 26.77
CA GLU A 154 0.40 11.17 28.07
C GLU A 154 1.49 11.10 29.15
N ALA A 155 2.69 10.66 28.79
CA ALA A 155 3.81 10.61 29.71
C ALA A 155 4.35 12.02 30.02
N ASP A 156 4.56 12.84 28.98
CA ASP A 156 5.03 14.22 29.07
C ASP A 156 4.72 14.97 27.77
N PRO A 157 3.91 16.05 27.80
CA PRO A 157 3.56 16.82 26.61
C PRO A 157 4.74 17.42 25.83
N GLU A 158 5.88 17.63 26.48
CA GLU A 158 7.08 18.19 25.89
C GLU A 158 8.10 17.14 25.44
N LEU A 159 7.84 15.85 25.70
CA LEU A 159 8.72 14.77 25.35
C LEU A 159 8.70 14.56 23.84
N LYS A 160 9.89 14.53 23.22
CA LYS A 160 10.08 14.30 21.78
C LYS A 160 11.17 13.27 21.55
N ILE A 161 10.99 12.46 20.52
CA ILE A 161 12.03 11.60 19.98
C ILE A 161 12.89 12.44 19.04
N VAL A 162 14.20 12.47 19.28
CA VAL A 162 15.17 13.26 18.49
C VAL A 162 15.71 12.43 17.34
N ASP A 163 16.06 11.16 17.61
CA ASP A 163 16.61 10.24 16.63
C ASP A 163 16.41 8.80 17.08
N PHE A 164 16.47 7.89 16.14
CA PHE A 164 16.51 6.45 16.42
C PHE A 164 17.34 5.70 15.37
N LYS A 165 17.89 4.55 15.76
CA LYS A 165 18.58 3.63 14.85
C LYS A 165 18.19 2.19 15.15
N ARG A 166 17.99 1.42 14.11
CA ARG A 166 17.72 -0.02 14.17
C ARG A 166 18.81 -0.76 13.41
N PHE A 167 19.42 -1.73 14.09
CA PHE A 167 20.48 -2.55 13.51
C PHE A 167 20.05 -4.01 13.47
N THR A 168 20.24 -4.66 12.34
CA THR A 168 20.00 -6.08 12.15
C THR A 168 21.21 -6.74 11.50
N LEU A 169 21.44 -8.01 11.81
CA LEU A 169 22.47 -8.82 11.16
C LEU A 169 21.99 -9.43 9.83
N ARG A 170 20.69 -9.30 9.54
CA ARG A 170 20.13 -9.78 8.26
C ARG A 170 20.17 -8.63 7.26
N ALA A 171 20.58 -8.94 6.02
CA ALA A 171 20.37 -8.04 4.91
C ALA A 171 18.85 -7.86 4.67
N GLU A 172 18.39 -6.63 4.63
CA GLU A 172 17.02 -6.25 4.32
C GLU A 172 16.86 -5.97 2.83
#